data_50af729c90c95a36a1c849aeebcd4d9d
#
_entry.id   50af729c90c95a36a1c849aeebcd4d9d
#
_cell.length_a   1.000
_cell.length_b   1.000
_cell.length_c   1.000
_cell.angle_alpha   90.00
_cell.angle_beta   90.00
_cell.angle_gamma   90.00
#
_symmetry.space_group_name_H-M   'P 1'
#
loop_
_entity.id
_entity.type
_entity.pdbx_description
1 polymer ?
#
loop_
_entity_poly.entity_id
_entity_poly.type
_entity_poly.pdbx_seq_one_letter_code
_entity_poly.pdbx_strand_id
1 'polypeptide(L)'
;MTLASSVIEVIGGTPLVSLDRITQAYGVEGRVVAKLDYLNPGFSKKDRAALGVIEAAEAMGELRPGQTVVELTSGNMGTGLAIVCAIKGYPFVAVMSRGNSEERARMMRALGAEVILVDQTPGCLLYTSDAADDDRGV
;
A
#
# COMPACT_ATOMS: atom_id res chain seq x y z
N MET A 1 18.23 14.42 -13.72
CA MET A 1 17.04 14.57 -12.85
C MET A 1 15.83 14.47 -13.76
N THR A 2 14.95 13.49 -13.60
CA THR A 2 13.78 13.29 -14.45
C THR A 2 12.57 13.93 -13.76
N LEU A 3 11.83 14.78 -14.46
CA LEU A 3 10.57 15.32 -13.96
C LEU A 3 9.46 14.29 -14.25
N ALA A 4 8.81 13.82 -13.22
CA ALA A 4 7.61 12.97 -13.34
C ALA A 4 6.38 13.87 -13.55
N SER A 5 5.48 13.45 -14.41
CA SER A 5 4.21 14.14 -14.68
C SER A 5 3.10 13.72 -13.71
N SER A 6 3.27 12.59 -13.06
CA SER A 6 2.31 12.01 -12.11
C SER A 6 3.02 11.29 -10.97
N VAL A 7 2.40 11.28 -9.80
CA VAL A 7 2.87 10.49 -8.64
C VAL A 7 2.92 8.99 -8.95
N ILE A 8 2.09 8.49 -9.86
CA ILE A 8 2.14 7.08 -10.30
C ILE A 8 3.50 6.73 -10.90
N GLU A 9 4.12 7.64 -11.65
CA GLU A 9 5.42 7.39 -12.30
C GLU A 9 6.59 7.25 -11.33
N VAL A 10 6.41 7.67 -10.07
CA VAL A 10 7.43 7.53 -9.02
C VAL A 10 7.18 6.34 -8.08
N ILE A 11 6.12 5.58 -8.34
CA ILE A 11 5.89 4.31 -7.64
C ILE A 11 6.91 3.27 -8.13
N GLY A 12 7.62 2.66 -7.21
CA GLY A 12 8.67 1.70 -7.55
C GLY A 12 10.01 2.36 -7.78
N GLY A 13 10.95 1.66 -8.41
CA GLY A 13 12.31 2.16 -8.64
C GLY A 13 13.08 2.52 -7.34
N THR A 14 12.58 2.12 -6.17
CA THR A 14 13.20 2.45 -4.87
C THR A 14 14.62 1.89 -4.77
N PRO A 15 15.56 2.63 -4.15
CA PRO A 15 16.97 2.23 -4.11
C PRO A 15 17.23 1.04 -3.19
N LEU A 16 18.38 0.43 -3.40
CA LEU A 16 18.98 -0.52 -2.47
C LEU A 16 20.12 0.16 -1.71
N VAL A 17 20.22 -0.12 -0.42
CA VAL A 17 21.32 0.35 0.44
C VAL A 17 22.06 -0.85 1.01
N SER A 18 23.40 -0.84 0.92
CA SER A 18 24.23 -1.85 1.56
C SER A 18 24.27 -1.66 3.07
N LEU A 19 24.16 -2.76 3.81
CA LEU A 19 24.21 -2.78 5.27
C LEU A 19 25.58 -3.22 5.80
N ASP A 20 26.68 -2.84 5.12
CA ASP A 20 28.04 -3.31 5.38
C ASP A 20 28.50 -3.10 6.82
N ARG A 21 28.13 -1.98 7.46
CA ARG A 21 28.47 -1.71 8.86
C ARG A 21 27.81 -2.71 9.82
N ILE A 22 26.59 -3.13 9.51
CA ILE A 22 25.84 -4.12 10.30
C ILE A 22 26.47 -5.50 10.08
N THR A 23 26.67 -5.91 8.83
CA THR A 23 27.26 -7.22 8.51
C THR A 23 28.64 -7.37 9.13
N GLN A 24 29.48 -6.34 9.09
CA GLN A 24 30.81 -6.35 9.75
C GLN A 24 30.71 -6.46 11.27
N ALA A 25 29.80 -5.71 11.90
CA ALA A 25 29.63 -5.72 13.35
C ALA A 25 29.15 -7.08 13.88
N TYR A 26 28.40 -7.84 13.09
CA TYR A 26 27.90 -9.17 13.47
C TYR A 26 28.69 -10.34 12.85
N GLY A 27 29.79 -10.08 12.17
CA GLY A 27 30.59 -11.11 11.52
C GLY A 27 29.84 -11.92 10.45
N VAL A 28 28.90 -11.30 9.80
CA VAL A 28 28.08 -11.96 8.75
C VAL A 28 28.91 -12.05 7.46
N GLU A 29 29.12 -13.27 6.98
CA GLU A 29 29.71 -13.49 5.66
C GLU A 29 28.66 -13.26 4.58
N GLY A 30 28.96 -12.41 3.60
CA GLY A 30 28.10 -12.10 2.49
C GLY A 30 27.59 -10.66 2.48
N ARG A 31 26.84 -10.32 1.43
CA ARG A 31 26.32 -8.98 1.21
C ARG A 31 24.84 -8.91 1.59
N VAL A 32 24.51 -8.06 2.53
CA VAL A 32 23.12 -7.76 2.91
C VAL A 32 22.75 -6.37 2.40
N VAL A 33 21.62 -6.27 1.76
CA VAL A 33 21.10 -5.01 1.23
C VAL A 33 19.65 -4.78 1.71
N ALA A 34 19.31 -3.53 2.00
CA ALA A 34 17.95 -3.11 2.32
C ALA A 34 17.30 -2.45 1.11
N LYS A 35 16.10 -2.90 0.74
CA LYS A 35 15.23 -2.25 -0.23
C LYS A 35 14.44 -1.15 0.47
N LEU A 36 14.60 0.11 0.04
CA LEU A 36 13.99 1.26 0.72
C LEU A 36 12.57 1.52 0.21
N ASP A 37 11.66 0.58 0.44
CA ASP A 37 10.28 0.66 -0.09
C ASP A 37 9.43 1.75 0.59
N TYR A 38 9.85 2.27 1.73
CA TYR A 38 9.22 3.43 2.36
C TYR A 38 9.38 4.74 1.54
N LEU A 39 10.22 4.74 0.51
CA LEU A 39 10.35 5.87 -0.42
C LEU A 39 9.28 5.90 -1.51
N ASN A 40 8.41 4.91 -1.57
CA ASN A 40 7.19 5.02 -2.38
C ASN A 40 6.26 6.12 -1.84
N PRO A 41 5.39 6.72 -2.66
CA PRO A 41 4.47 7.79 -2.25
C PRO A 41 3.57 7.48 -1.05
N GLY A 42 3.12 6.23 -0.90
CA GLY A 42 2.35 5.73 0.24
C GLY A 42 3.20 5.07 1.32
N PHE A 43 4.52 5.29 1.29
CA PHE A 43 5.51 4.81 2.25
C PHE A 43 5.62 3.28 2.34
N SER A 44 5.22 2.54 1.30
CA SER A 44 5.19 1.09 1.36
C SER A 44 5.33 0.41 -0.02
N LYS A 45 5.76 -0.85 0.00
CA LYS A 45 5.74 -1.73 -1.19
C LYS A 45 4.34 -1.94 -1.78
N LYS A 46 3.28 -1.67 -1.00
CA LYS A 46 1.89 -1.87 -1.42
C LYS A 46 1.45 -0.87 -2.48
N ASP A 47 2.13 0.24 -2.65
CA ASP A 47 1.86 1.17 -3.75
C ASP A 47 2.02 0.48 -5.10
N ARG A 48 3.03 -0.41 -5.24
CA ARG A 48 3.21 -1.21 -6.46
C ARG A 48 2.07 -2.19 -6.67
N ALA A 49 1.64 -2.87 -5.58
CA ALA A 49 0.54 -3.81 -5.67
C ALA A 49 -0.77 -3.11 -6.05
N ALA A 50 -1.04 -1.96 -5.42
CA ALA A 50 -2.22 -1.16 -5.72
C ALA A 50 -2.24 -0.69 -7.18
N LEU A 51 -1.11 -0.16 -7.67
CA LEU A 51 -0.98 0.24 -9.08
C LEU A 51 -1.21 -0.95 -10.02
N GLY A 52 -0.52 -2.07 -9.77
CA GLY A 52 -0.63 -3.25 -10.61
C GLY A 52 -2.04 -3.85 -10.66
N VAL A 53 -2.75 -3.87 -9.52
CA VAL A 53 -4.14 -4.39 -9.47
C VAL A 53 -5.07 -3.49 -10.29
N ILE A 54 -4.99 -2.17 -10.13
CA ILE A 54 -5.84 -1.23 -10.88
C ILE A 54 -5.53 -1.32 -12.38
N GLU A 55 -4.26 -1.28 -12.78
CA GLU A 55 -3.87 -1.37 -14.19
C GLU A 55 -4.25 -2.70 -14.84
N ALA A 56 -4.12 -3.80 -14.11
CA ALA A 56 -4.56 -5.10 -14.60
C ALA A 56 -6.09 -5.15 -14.81
N ALA A 57 -6.86 -4.62 -13.86
CA ALA A 57 -8.32 -4.57 -13.97
C ALA A 57 -8.79 -3.67 -15.13
N GLU A 58 -8.11 -2.54 -15.36
CA GLU A 58 -8.34 -1.68 -16.53
C GLU A 58 -8.05 -2.43 -17.84
N ALA A 59 -6.89 -3.09 -17.91
CA ALA A 59 -6.47 -3.82 -19.12
C ALA A 59 -7.40 -4.99 -19.45
N MET A 60 -7.97 -5.66 -18.45
CA MET A 60 -8.96 -6.72 -18.63
C MET A 60 -10.38 -6.21 -18.88
N GLY A 61 -10.63 -4.91 -18.77
CA GLY A 61 -11.96 -4.30 -18.93
C GLY A 61 -12.90 -4.57 -17.74
N GLU A 62 -12.37 -5.07 -16.64
CA GLU A 62 -13.14 -5.31 -15.40
C GLU A 62 -13.39 -4.03 -14.61
N LEU A 63 -12.44 -3.07 -14.67
CA LEU A 63 -12.60 -1.74 -14.09
C LEU A 63 -12.83 -0.70 -15.18
N ARG A 64 -14.00 -0.04 -15.12
CA ARG A 64 -14.43 0.97 -16.11
C ARG A 64 -14.35 2.37 -15.50
N PRO A 65 -14.14 3.42 -16.29
CA PRO A 65 -14.17 4.80 -15.83
C PRO A 65 -15.38 5.12 -14.97
N GLY A 66 -15.16 5.73 -13.80
CA GLY A 66 -16.22 6.08 -12.85
C GLY A 66 -16.74 4.95 -11.96
N GLN A 67 -16.28 3.73 -12.15
CA GLN A 67 -16.62 2.59 -11.30
C GLN A 67 -15.94 2.73 -9.94
N THR A 68 -16.68 2.46 -8.85
CA THR A 68 -16.13 2.51 -7.49
C THR A 68 -15.25 1.30 -7.21
N VAL A 69 -14.05 1.54 -6.71
CA VAL A 69 -13.16 0.52 -6.16
C VAL A 69 -13.46 0.37 -4.67
N VAL A 70 -13.66 -0.86 -4.22
CA VAL A 70 -13.92 -1.18 -2.80
C VAL A 70 -12.88 -2.18 -2.31
N GLU A 71 -12.27 -1.90 -1.17
CA GLU A 71 -11.27 -2.79 -0.56
C GLU A 71 -11.49 -2.92 0.94
N LEU A 72 -11.39 -4.16 1.40
CA LEU A 72 -11.35 -4.48 2.81
C LEU A 72 -9.87 -4.40 3.25
N THR A 73 -9.51 -3.33 3.94
CA THR A 73 -8.11 -3.05 4.23
C THR A 73 -7.89 -2.62 5.67
N SER A 74 -6.78 -3.02 6.23
CA SER A 74 -6.32 -2.55 7.55
C SER A 74 -5.13 -1.59 7.46
N GLY A 75 -4.58 -1.36 6.25
CA GLY A 75 -3.31 -0.65 6.21
C GLY A 75 -2.82 -0.15 4.85
N ASN A 76 -1.60 -0.53 4.53
CA ASN A 76 -0.83 0.04 3.42
C ASN A 76 -1.46 -0.19 2.04
N MET A 77 -2.19 -1.29 1.84
CA MET A 77 -2.90 -1.53 0.58
C MET A 77 -3.97 -0.45 0.34
N GLY A 78 -4.75 -0.12 1.37
CA GLY A 78 -5.74 0.95 1.30
C GLY A 78 -5.12 2.32 0.99
N THR A 79 -3.96 2.63 1.58
CA THR A 79 -3.22 3.86 1.26
C THR A 79 -2.77 3.89 -0.20
N GLY A 80 -2.19 2.79 -0.70
CA GLY A 80 -1.77 2.68 -2.09
C GLY A 80 -2.95 2.82 -3.06
N LEU A 81 -4.07 2.13 -2.79
CA LEU A 81 -5.29 2.26 -3.60
C LEU A 81 -5.87 3.68 -3.56
N ALA A 82 -5.87 4.34 -2.39
CA ALA A 82 -6.32 5.72 -2.28
C ALA A 82 -5.50 6.66 -3.18
N ILE A 83 -4.18 6.51 -3.21
CA ILE A 83 -3.31 7.28 -4.09
C ILE A 83 -3.62 7.00 -5.56
N VAL A 84 -3.63 5.74 -5.97
CA VAL A 84 -3.81 5.36 -7.37
C VAL A 84 -5.19 5.75 -7.87
N CYS A 85 -6.24 5.47 -7.10
CA CYS A 85 -7.62 5.82 -7.45
C CYS A 85 -7.82 7.33 -7.55
N ALA A 86 -7.25 8.12 -6.62
CA ALA A 86 -7.34 9.58 -6.68
C ALA A 86 -6.72 10.13 -7.97
N ILE A 87 -5.58 9.59 -8.41
CA ILE A 87 -4.91 10.07 -9.62
C ILE A 87 -5.63 9.60 -10.89
N LYS A 88 -6.11 8.35 -10.91
CA LYS A 88 -6.82 7.78 -12.06
C LYS A 88 -8.29 8.18 -12.15
N GLY A 89 -8.83 8.87 -11.13
CA GLY A 89 -10.20 9.37 -11.11
C GLY A 89 -11.26 8.32 -10.75
N TYR A 90 -10.89 7.29 -10.00
CA TYR A 90 -11.83 6.30 -9.47
C TYR A 90 -12.30 6.68 -8.07
N PRO A 91 -13.61 6.63 -7.76
CA PRO A 91 -14.08 6.65 -6.39
C PRO A 91 -13.50 5.44 -5.63
N PHE A 92 -13.00 5.66 -4.42
CA PHE A 92 -12.43 4.59 -3.60
C PHE A 92 -13.10 4.52 -2.23
N VAL A 93 -13.55 3.34 -1.84
CA VAL A 93 -14.15 3.04 -0.54
C VAL A 93 -13.27 2.03 0.18
N ALA A 94 -12.67 2.46 1.29
CA ALA A 94 -11.90 1.60 2.19
C ALA A 94 -12.79 1.14 3.35
N VAL A 95 -13.01 -0.16 3.47
CA VAL A 95 -13.68 -0.76 4.63
C VAL A 95 -12.63 -1.22 5.60
N MET A 96 -12.65 -0.74 6.85
CA MET A 96 -11.64 -1.11 7.84
C MET A 96 -12.24 -1.27 9.24
N SER A 97 -11.59 -2.10 10.06
CA SER A 97 -12.01 -2.30 11.44
C SER A 97 -11.74 -1.06 12.30
N ARG A 98 -12.67 -0.76 13.24
CA ARG A 98 -12.50 0.30 14.25
C ARG A 98 -11.29 0.08 15.16
N GLY A 99 -10.82 -1.14 15.31
CA GLY A 99 -9.62 -1.47 16.07
C GLY A 99 -8.30 -1.13 15.39
N ASN A 100 -8.34 -0.73 14.11
CA ASN A 100 -7.15 -0.35 13.35
C ASN A 100 -6.75 1.11 13.64
N SER A 101 -5.53 1.48 13.20
CA SER A 101 -4.96 2.82 13.39
C SER A 101 -5.84 3.92 12.76
N GLU A 102 -6.24 4.88 13.60
CA GLU A 102 -7.02 6.04 13.15
C GLU A 102 -6.22 6.92 12.17
N GLU A 103 -4.89 6.94 12.30
CA GLU A 103 -4.00 7.70 11.42
C GLU A 103 -4.10 7.19 9.98
N ARG A 104 -4.20 5.87 9.80
CA ARG A 104 -4.38 5.26 8.47
C ARG A 104 -5.73 5.65 7.85
N ALA A 105 -6.78 5.67 8.65
CA ALA A 105 -8.09 6.14 8.20
C ALA A 105 -8.05 7.62 7.79
N ARG A 106 -7.38 8.46 8.58
CA ARG A 106 -7.19 9.89 8.27
C ARG A 106 -6.38 10.08 6.99
N MET A 107 -5.32 9.31 6.79
CA MET A 107 -4.50 9.37 5.58
C MET A 107 -5.32 9.03 4.34
N MET A 108 -6.08 7.94 4.34
CA MET A 108 -6.92 7.56 3.21
C MET A 108 -8.00 8.62 2.92
N ARG A 109 -8.65 9.18 3.96
CA ARG A 109 -9.60 10.29 3.78
C ARG A 109 -8.96 11.54 3.19
N ALA A 110 -7.74 11.88 3.63
CA ALA A 110 -7.00 13.02 3.08
C ALA A 110 -6.65 12.83 1.59
N LEU A 111 -6.54 11.59 1.13
CA LEU A 111 -6.35 11.20 -0.26
C LEU A 111 -7.67 11.10 -1.05
N GLY A 112 -8.80 11.42 -0.44
CA GLY A 112 -10.11 11.44 -1.08
C GLY A 112 -10.91 10.13 -0.98
N ALA A 113 -10.43 9.13 -0.25
CA ALA A 113 -11.17 7.90 -0.04
C ALA A 113 -12.33 8.08 0.94
N GLU A 114 -13.45 7.42 0.67
CA GLU A 114 -14.47 7.15 1.68
C GLU A 114 -13.98 6.03 2.60
N VAL A 115 -14.02 6.23 3.92
CA VAL A 115 -13.61 5.22 4.90
C VAL A 115 -14.78 4.81 5.76
N ILE A 116 -15.20 3.56 5.60
CA ILE A 116 -16.25 2.92 6.38
C ILE A 116 -15.61 2.11 7.50
N LEU A 117 -15.92 2.49 8.75
CA LEU A 117 -15.43 1.77 9.92
C LEU A 117 -16.47 0.73 10.36
N VAL A 118 -16.05 -0.52 10.43
CA VAL A 118 -16.88 -1.64 10.87
C VAL A 118 -16.37 -2.23 12.17
N ASP A 119 -17.28 -2.78 12.98
CA ASP A 119 -16.89 -3.51 14.17
C ASP A 119 -16.41 -4.91 13.76
N GLN A 120 -15.28 -5.32 14.32
CA GLN A 120 -14.72 -6.63 14.05
C GLN A 120 -15.40 -7.66 14.94
N THR A 121 -16.19 -8.55 14.34
CA THR A 121 -16.76 -9.69 15.04
C THR A 121 -15.70 -10.80 15.18
N PRO A 122 -15.60 -11.53 16.31
CA PRO A 122 -14.75 -12.71 16.40
C PRO A 122 -15.02 -13.68 15.25
N GLY A 123 -13.97 -14.06 14.49
CA GLY A 123 -14.09 -14.92 13.32
C GLY A 123 -14.25 -14.20 11.97
N CYS A 124 -14.26 -12.86 11.93
CA CYS A 124 -14.26 -12.12 10.68
C CYS A 124 -12.89 -12.22 9.97
N LEU A 125 -12.91 -12.60 8.70
CA LEU A 125 -11.73 -12.84 7.84
C LEU A 125 -10.90 -11.57 7.48
N LEU A 126 -11.16 -10.43 8.13
CA LEU A 126 -10.40 -9.19 7.94
C LEU A 126 -8.89 -9.33 8.20
N TYR A 127 -8.49 -10.39 8.91
CA TYR A 127 -7.09 -10.70 9.18
C TYR A 127 -6.36 -11.38 8.02
N THR A 128 -7.07 -11.91 7.04
CA THR A 128 -6.44 -12.71 5.98
C THR A 128 -6.07 -11.90 4.75
N SER A 129 -6.56 -10.67 4.62
CA SER A 129 -6.36 -9.88 3.40
C SER A 129 -4.98 -9.22 3.29
N ASP A 130 -4.21 -9.17 4.38
CA ASP A 130 -2.89 -8.51 4.37
C ASP A 130 -1.82 -9.28 5.14
N ALA A 131 -1.70 -10.58 4.85
CA ALA A 131 -0.67 -11.44 5.44
C ALA A 131 0.78 -10.96 5.21
N ALA A 132 0.99 -10.05 4.26
CA ALA A 132 2.29 -9.47 3.98
C ALA A 132 2.66 -8.28 4.90
N ASP A 133 1.68 -7.72 5.62
CA ASP A 133 1.86 -6.61 6.58
C ASP A 133 1.64 -7.08 8.04
N ASP A 134 1.52 -8.39 8.27
CA ASP A 134 1.37 -8.92 9.62
C ASP A 134 2.74 -8.89 10.33
N ASP A 135 3.02 -7.78 10.99
CA ASP A 135 4.20 -7.59 11.87
C ASP A 135 4.11 -8.40 13.17
N ARG A 136 3.04 -9.14 13.35
CA ARG A 136 2.91 -10.07 14.47
C ARG A 136 3.65 -11.34 14.11
N GLY A 137 4.99 -11.21 14.25
CA GLY A 137 5.88 -12.34 14.14
C GLY A 137 5.43 -13.50 15.00
N VAL A 138 5.49 -14.66 14.39
CA VAL A 138 5.45 -15.96 15.05
C VAL A 138 6.65 -16.08 15.98
#